data_7710354ae58e3bb356d551d41aa5a154
#
_entry.id   7710354ae58e3bb356d551d41aa5a154
#
_cell.length_a   1.000
_cell.length_b   1.000
_cell.length_c   1.000
_cell.angle_alpha   90.00
_cell.angle_beta   90.00
_cell.angle_gamma   90.00
#
_symmetry.space_group_name_H-M   'P 1'
#
loop_
_entity.id
_entity.type
_entity.pdbx_description
1 polymer ?
#
loop_
_entity_poly.entity_id
_entity_poly.type
_entity_poly.pdbx_seq_one_letter_code
_entity_poly.pdbx_strand_id
1 'polypeptide(L)'
;GYTFVNCMANTKPVCSSAAIAQSLMDDARRIGLCDINQCISITKDFDGKTVSHLTVLPPNLRFISEDGRGVRDSKVMYEAMTIAAEKGLTVMSHAEDMDLSPIDYRLAENLETVRNIYIAEATGAKLHMCHVSTKEAMEEVIRAKRRGVKVTSEVTPHHIWFYDNGFRVNPPIRKKEDVEYLIEAMAAGEVEAIGTDHAPHSPEDKAKGAPGMVGLETAFSVCY
;
A
#
# COMPACT_ATOMS: atom_id res chain seq x y z
N GLY A 1 22.48 -1.27 -3.54
CA GLY A 1 21.27 -2.06 -3.79
C GLY A 1 20.38 -2.14 -2.58
N TYR A 2 19.18 -2.70 -2.77
CA TYR A 2 18.26 -2.95 -1.67
C TYR A 2 18.76 -4.10 -0.81
N THR A 3 18.71 -3.94 0.49
CA THR A 3 19.08 -4.98 1.46
C THR A 3 17.86 -5.75 1.96
N PHE A 4 16.70 -5.09 1.91
CA PHE A 4 15.41 -5.65 2.34
C PHE A 4 14.27 -5.05 1.50
N VAL A 5 13.28 -5.87 1.12
CA VAL A 5 12.07 -5.43 0.43
C VAL A 5 10.82 -6.04 1.06
N ASN A 6 9.72 -5.29 1.03
CA ASN A 6 8.41 -5.76 1.46
C ASN A 6 7.59 -6.12 0.22
N CYS A 7 7.24 -7.40 0.06
CA CYS A 7 6.52 -7.92 -1.09
C CYS A 7 5.03 -7.98 -0.80
N MET A 8 4.20 -7.58 -1.76
CA MET A 8 2.76 -7.56 -1.63
C MET A 8 2.12 -8.95 -1.77
N ALA A 9 0.87 -9.07 -1.34
CA ALA A 9 0.17 -10.35 -1.24
C ALA A 9 -0.39 -10.89 -2.58
N ASN A 10 -0.32 -10.10 -3.65
CA ASN A 10 -0.90 -10.38 -4.97
C ASN A 10 -0.13 -11.43 -5.82
N THR A 11 0.42 -12.40 -5.15
CA THR A 11 1.10 -13.55 -5.78
C THR A 11 0.11 -14.56 -6.40
N LYS A 12 0.61 -15.57 -7.10
CA LYS A 12 -0.19 -16.67 -7.65
C LYS A 12 0.38 -18.01 -7.16
N PRO A 13 -0.31 -18.69 -6.20
CA PRO A 13 -1.55 -18.28 -5.53
C PRO A 13 -1.37 -17.02 -4.67
N VAL A 14 -2.50 -16.36 -4.32
CA VAL A 14 -2.51 -15.21 -3.40
C VAL A 14 -1.87 -15.62 -2.08
N CYS A 15 -1.01 -14.75 -1.54
CA CYS A 15 -0.36 -15.01 -0.26
C CYS A 15 -1.33 -14.78 0.90
N SER A 16 -2.19 -15.77 1.17
CA SER A 16 -3.21 -15.75 2.22
C SER A 16 -2.92 -16.69 3.39
N SER A 17 -1.71 -17.24 3.48
CA SER A 17 -1.31 -18.13 4.56
C SER A 17 0.15 -17.98 4.95
N ALA A 18 0.46 -18.32 6.22
CA ALA A 18 1.82 -18.33 6.71
C ALA A 18 2.73 -19.30 5.93
N ALA A 19 2.19 -20.42 5.45
CA ALA A 19 2.97 -21.40 4.69
C ALA A 19 3.43 -20.84 3.35
N ILE A 20 2.56 -20.12 2.60
CA ILE A 20 2.93 -19.48 1.34
C ILE A 20 3.98 -18.39 1.60
N ALA A 21 3.76 -17.53 2.59
CA ALA A 21 4.69 -16.47 2.93
C ALA A 21 6.07 -17.03 3.32
N GLN A 22 6.11 -18.07 4.13
CA GLN A 22 7.35 -18.70 4.56
C GLN A 22 8.12 -19.29 3.38
N SER A 23 7.43 -19.97 2.46
CA SER A 23 8.04 -20.52 1.25
C SER A 23 8.70 -19.44 0.40
N LEU A 24 8.03 -18.29 0.19
CA LEU A 24 8.58 -17.17 -0.57
C LEU A 24 9.81 -16.55 0.12
N MET A 25 9.76 -16.38 1.44
CA MET A 25 10.90 -15.88 2.21
C MET A 25 12.09 -16.85 2.20
N ASP A 26 11.83 -18.15 2.24
CA ASP A 26 12.89 -19.18 2.17
C ASP A 26 13.53 -19.23 0.77
N ASP A 27 12.73 -19.06 -0.28
CA ASP A 27 13.24 -18.93 -1.65
C ASP A 27 14.13 -17.69 -1.82
N ALA A 28 13.72 -16.54 -1.26
CA ALA A 28 14.54 -15.34 -1.29
C ALA A 28 15.88 -15.52 -0.56
N ARG A 29 15.88 -16.16 0.61
CA ARG A 29 17.12 -16.50 1.34
C ARG A 29 18.01 -17.43 0.52
N ARG A 30 17.43 -18.42 -0.17
CA ARG A 30 18.18 -19.35 -1.03
C ARG A 30 18.83 -18.63 -2.22
N ILE A 31 18.13 -17.62 -2.78
CA ILE A 31 18.65 -16.78 -3.87
C ILE A 31 19.75 -15.84 -3.36
N GLY A 32 19.63 -15.30 -2.15
CA GLY A 32 20.66 -14.54 -1.47
C GLY A 32 20.94 -13.14 -2.03
N LEU A 33 19.98 -12.51 -2.73
CA LEU A 33 20.14 -11.16 -3.27
C LEU A 33 19.76 -10.07 -2.26
N CYS A 34 18.63 -10.24 -1.58
CA CYS A 34 18.18 -9.39 -0.47
C CYS A 34 17.21 -10.19 0.41
N ASP A 35 17.02 -9.71 1.63
CA ASP A 35 15.96 -10.24 2.49
C ASP A 35 14.60 -9.70 2.04
N ILE A 36 13.55 -10.51 2.22
CA ILE A 36 12.18 -10.08 1.98
C ILE A 36 11.31 -10.26 3.21
N ASN A 37 10.32 -9.39 3.36
CA ASN A 37 9.11 -9.65 4.11
C ASN A 37 7.97 -9.88 3.13
N GLN A 38 7.11 -10.84 3.41
CA GLN A 38 5.96 -11.15 2.57
C GLN A 38 4.68 -10.73 3.28
N CYS A 39 3.90 -9.82 2.68
CA CYS A 39 2.58 -9.47 3.16
C CYS A 39 1.60 -10.64 3.01
N ILE A 40 0.68 -10.74 3.94
CA ILE A 40 -0.49 -11.62 3.85
C ILE A 40 -1.69 -10.80 3.34
N SER A 41 -2.55 -11.38 2.52
CA SER A 41 -3.79 -10.71 2.10
C SER A 41 -4.69 -10.39 3.28
N ILE A 42 -5.36 -9.24 3.26
CA ILE A 42 -6.33 -8.86 4.31
C ILE A 42 -7.51 -9.81 4.29
N THR A 43 -8.08 -10.05 3.11
CA THR A 43 -9.12 -11.07 2.94
C THR A 43 -8.52 -12.32 2.32
N LYS A 44 -8.99 -13.49 2.73
CA LYS A 44 -8.46 -14.76 2.27
C LYS A 44 -8.63 -14.88 0.75
N ASP A 45 -7.52 -15.09 0.04
CA ASP A 45 -7.48 -15.24 -1.42
C ASP A 45 -8.14 -14.06 -2.17
N PHE A 46 -8.19 -12.87 -1.53
CA PHE A 46 -8.86 -11.67 -2.02
C PHE A 46 -10.38 -11.86 -2.23
N ASP A 47 -11.02 -12.68 -1.38
CA ASP A 47 -12.48 -12.95 -1.46
C ASP A 47 -13.35 -11.75 -1.00
N GLY A 48 -12.74 -10.72 -0.41
CA GLY A 48 -13.42 -9.52 0.09
C GLY A 48 -14.27 -9.74 1.34
N LYS A 49 -14.14 -10.88 2.03
CA LYS A 49 -15.06 -11.29 3.12
C LYS A 49 -14.37 -11.95 4.30
N THR A 50 -13.46 -12.90 4.05
CA THR A 50 -12.91 -13.78 5.08
C THR A 50 -11.63 -13.21 5.67
N VAL A 51 -11.63 -12.88 6.96
CA VAL A 51 -10.47 -12.35 7.69
C VAL A 51 -9.96 -13.28 8.80
N SER A 52 -10.64 -14.40 9.04
CA SER A 52 -10.32 -15.32 10.15
C SER A 52 -8.91 -15.94 10.05
N HIS A 53 -8.33 -16.07 8.86
CA HIS A 53 -6.96 -16.56 8.67
C HIS A 53 -5.90 -15.65 9.32
N LEU A 54 -6.21 -14.38 9.56
CA LEU A 54 -5.31 -13.43 10.24
C LEU A 54 -5.10 -13.80 11.72
N THR A 55 -6.07 -14.46 12.36
CA THR A 55 -6.00 -14.80 13.77
C THR A 55 -4.90 -15.82 14.11
N VAL A 56 -4.50 -16.62 13.14
CA VAL A 56 -3.51 -17.70 13.29
C VAL A 56 -2.12 -17.35 12.75
N LEU A 57 -1.92 -16.10 12.30
CA LEU A 57 -0.61 -15.67 11.79
C LEU A 57 0.45 -15.68 12.89
N PRO A 58 1.66 -16.21 12.61
CA PRO A 58 2.78 -16.18 13.53
C PRO A 58 3.36 -14.75 13.64
N PRO A 59 4.04 -14.41 14.76
CA PRO A 59 4.45 -13.05 15.06
C PRO A 59 5.55 -12.48 14.15
N ASN A 60 6.20 -13.31 13.34
CA ASN A 60 7.18 -12.85 12.34
C ASN A 60 6.53 -12.30 11.06
N LEU A 61 5.26 -12.57 10.82
CA LEU A 61 4.47 -11.95 9.74
C LEU A 61 3.76 -10.72 10.30
N ARG A 62 4.20 -9.54 9.88
CA ARG A 62 3.81 -8.26 10.52
C ARG A 62 2.93 -7.38 9.66
N PHE A 63 2.82 -7.66 8.36
CA PHE A 63 2.15 -6.79 7.40
C PHE A 63 1.07 -7.54 6.66
N ILE A 64 -0.08 -6.88 6.51
CA ILE A 64 -1.21 -7.38 5.73
C ILE A 64 -1.62 -6.33 4.71
N SER A 65 -2.02 -6.76 3.50
CA SER A 65 -2.40 -5.86 2.41
C SER A 65 -3.40 -6.52 1.48
N GLU A 66 -4.32 -5.73 0.94
CA GLU A 66 -5.22 -6.15 -0.14
C GLU A 66 -4.70 -5.67 -1.51
N ASP A 67 -3.42 -5.46 -1.66
CA ASP A 67 -2.70 -4.79 -2.74
C ASP A 67 -3.38 -4.80 -4.12
N GLY A 68 -3.38 -3.62 -4.76
CA GLY A 68 -4.03 -3.36 -6.05
C GLY A 68 -5.56 -3.25 -5.98
N ARG A 69 -6.12 -3.21 -4.76
CA ARG A 69 -7.55 -3.01 -4.51
C ARG A 69 -7.82 -2.56 -3.08
N GLY A 70 -8.96 -1.93 -2.84
CA GLY A 70 -9.47 -1.67 -1.50
C GLY A 70 -10.33 -2.82 -0.98
N VAL A 71 -10.45 -2.96 0.34
CA VAL A 71 -11.46 -3.82 0.96
C VAL A 71 -12.80 -3.06 0.90
N ARG A 72 -13.71 -3.49 0.04
CA ARG A 72 -14.98 -2.78 -0.22
C ARG A 72 -15.87 -2.62 1.02
N ASP A 73 -16.04 -3.71 1.76
CA ASP A 73 -16.93 -3.75 2.91
C ASP A 73 -16.24 -3.16 4.14
N SER A 74 -16.77 -2.04 4.64
CA SER A 74 -16.23 -1.35 5.83
C SER A 74 -16.31 -2.21 7.09
N LYS A 75 -17.28 -3.13 7.21
CA LYS A 75 -17.37 -4.07 8.34
C LYS A 75 -16.22 -5.07 8.27
N VAL A 76 -15.93 -5.62 7.09
CA VAL A 76 -14.80 -6.55 6.88
C VAL A 76 -13.48 -5.85 7.21
N MET A 77 -13.30 -4.60 6.76
CA MET A 77 -12.10 -3.81 7.08
C MET A 77 -11.98 -3.53 8.59
N TYR A 78 -13.10 -3.23 9.25
CA TYR A 78 -13.13 -3.03 10.70
C TYR A 78 -12.75 -4.32 11.46
N GLU A 79 -13.26 -5.47 11.06
CA GLU A 79 -12.92 -6.77 11.63
C GLU A 79 -11.43 -7.10 11.41
N ALA A 80 -10.91 -6.86 10.20
CA ALA A 80 -9.50 -7.05 9.89
C ALA A 80 -8.59 -6.17 10.73
N MET A 81 -8.92 -4.87 10.87
CA MET A 81 -8.16 -3.93 11.69
C MET A 81 -8.23 -4.25 13.19
N THR A 82 -9.37 -4.77 13.67
CA THR A 82 -9.50 -5.26 15.06
C THR A 82 -8.52 -6.40 15.32
N ILE A 83 -8.49 -7.41 14.43
CA ILE A 83 -7.52 -8.52 14.53
C ILE A 83 -6.08 -7.99 14.41
N ALA A 84 -5.85 -7.05 13.50
CA ALA A 84 -4.53 -6.45 13.32
C ALA A 84 -4.03 -5.74 14.58
N ALA A 85 -4.90 -5.01 15.28
CA ALA A 85 -4.59 -4.34 16.55
C ALA A 85 -4.20 -5.36 17.63
N GLU A 86 -4.99 -6.44 17.78
CA GLU A 86 -4.75 -7.51 18.76
C GLU A 86 -3.44 -8.27 18.48
N LYS A 87 -3.13 -8.49 17.20
CA LYS A 87 -1.95 -9.23 16.77
C LYS A 87 -0.69 -8.37 16.59
N GLY A 88 -0.82 -7.04 16.69
CA GLY A 88 0.27 -6.11 16.43
C GLY A 88 0.67 -6.00 14.95
N LEU A 89 -0.23 -6.41 14.04
CA LEU A 89 -0.02 -6.30 12.60
C LEU A 89 -0.15 -4.84 12.13
N THR A 90 0.49 -4.53 11.02
CA THR A 90 0.31 -3.26 10.30
C THR A 90 -0.49 -3.52 9.03
N VAL A 91 -1.55 -2.76 8.84
CA VAL A 91 -2.34 -2.77 7.61
C VAL A 91 -1.68 -1.85 6.60
N MET A 92 -1.22 -2.38 5.49
CA MET A 92 -0.68 -1.63 4.35
C MET A 92 -1.82 -1.42 3.35
N SER A 93 -2.34 -0.22 3.32
CA SER A 93 -3.55 0.12 2.56
C SER A 93 -3.19 0.67 1.19
N HIS A 94 -3.59 -0.06 0.14
CA HIS A 94 -3.81 0.51 -1.18
C HIS A 94 -5.19 1.18 -1.13
N ALA A 95 -5.21 2.52 -1.04
CA ALA A 95 -6.46 3.25 -0.87
C ALA A 95 -7.16 3.45 -2.21
N GLU A 96 -8.12 2.59 -2.50
CA GLU A 96 -8.93 2.66 -3.71
C GLU A 96 -10.36 2.16 -3.43
N ASP A 97 -11.32 3.07 -3.37
CA ASP A 97 -12.73 2.70 -3.40
C ASP A 97 -13.06 2.12 -4.78
N MET A 98 -13.24 0.81 -4.84
CA MET A 98 -13.41 0.05 -6.08
C MET A 98 -14.72 0.35 -6.81
N ASP A 99 -15.69 0.98 -6.16
CA ASP A 99 -16.96 1.37 -6.77
C ASP A 99 -16.87 2.78 -7.37
N LEU A 100 -15.99 3.63 -6.82
CA LEU A 100 -15.76 4.99 -7.29
C LEU A 100 -14.61 5.11 -8.30
N SER A 101 -13.60 4.25 -8.23
CA SER A 101 -12.40 4.38 -9.08
C SER A 101 -12.69 4.39 -10.59
N PRO A 102 -13.72 3.69 -11.12
CA PRO A 102 -14.10 3.82 -12.54
C PRO A 102 -14.72 5.18 -12.91
N ILE A 103 -15.17 5.95 -11.91
CA ILE A 103 -15.86 7.23 -12.08
C ILE A 103 -14.91 8.39 -11.80
N ASP A 104 -14.28 8.38 -10.63
CA ASP A 104 -13.35 9.39 -10.15
C ASP A 104 -12.30 8.75 -9.23
N TYR A 105 -11.12 8.50 -9.78
CA TYR A 105 -10.04 7.85 -9.04
C TYR A 105 -9.47 8.73 -7.92
N ARG A 106 -9.54 10.07 -8.05
CA ARG A 106 -9.10 10.97 -6.98
C ARG A 106 -10.01 10.85 -5.77
N LEU A 107 -11.32 10.88 -6.03
CA LEU A 107 -12.32 10.71 -4.97
C LEU A 107 -12.22 9.32 -4.32
N ALA A 108 -11.97 8.27 -5.12
CA ALA A 108 -11.80 6.90 -4.64
C ALA A 108 -10.65 6.78 -3.64
N GLU A 109 -9.47 7.34 -3.95
CA GLU A 109 -8.32 7.37 -3.04
C GLU A 109 -8.64 8.16 -1.76
N ASN A 110 -9.19 9.36 -1.91
CA ASN A 110 -9.43 10.24 -0.78
C ASN A 110 -10.46 9.65 0.21
N LEU A 111 -11.56 9.09 -0.29
CA LEU A 111 -12.59 8.51 0.58
C LEU A 111 -12.12 7.23 1.27
N GLU A 112 -11.41 6.36 0.58
CA GLU A 112 -10.88 5.17 1.22
C GLU A 112 -9.78 5.51 2.25
N THR A 113 -8.95 6.49 1.97
CA THR A 113 -7.98 7.01 2.94
C THR A 113 -8.67 7.46 4.23
N VAL A 114 -9.68 8.32 4.13
CA VAL A 114 -10.43 8.83 5.29
C VAL A 114 -11.12 7.69 6.04
N ARG A 115 -11.79 6.80 5.32
CA ARG A 115 -12.45 5.62 5.91
C ARG A 115 -11.48 4.77 6.72
N ASN A 116 -10.34 4.43 6.14
CA ASN A 116 -9.36 3.56 6.78
C ASN A 116 -8.69 4.23 7.99
N ILE A 117 -8.47 5.55 7.95
CA ILE A 117 -7.98 6.33 9.10
C ILE A 117 -8.98 6.25 10.26
N TYR A 118 -10.28 6.49 10.02
CA TYR A 118 -11.30 6.42 11.09
C TYR A 118 -11.43 5.01 11.67
N ILE A 119 -11.33 3.97 10.84
CA ILE A 119 -11.35 2.57 11.32
C ILE A 119 -10.09 2.29 12.15
N ALA A 120 -8.92 2.74 11.73
CA ALA A 120 -7.68 2.58 12.49
C ALA A 120 -7.73 3.33 13.84
N GLU A 121 -8.29 4.53 13.87
CA GLU A 121 -8.51 5.32 15.10
C GLU A 121 -9.45 4.57 16.06
N ALA A 122 -10.55 4.01 15.56
CA ALA A 122 -11.53 3.28 16.36
C ALA A 122 -11.01 1.95 16.91
N THR A 123 -10.17 1.24 16.16
CA THR A 123 -9.65 -0.08 16.53
C THR A 123 -8.29 -0.03 17.23
N GLY A 124 -7.57 1.09 17.11
CA GLY A 124 -6.19 1.22 17.57
C GLY A 124 -5.16 0.48 16.71
N ALA A 125 -5.54 0.04 15.52
CA ALA A 125 -4.68 -0.63 14.56
C ALA A 125 -3.55 0.28 14.05
N LYS A 126 -2.44 -0.33 13.64
CA LYS A 126 -1.39 0.35 12.88
C LYS A 126 -1.79 0.35 11.42
N LEU A 127 -1.84 1.54 10.83
CA LEU A 127 -2.17 1.75 9.43
C LEU A 127 -0.97 2.37 8.70
N HIS A 128 -0.64 1.85 7.53
CA HIS A 128 0.32 2.44 6.61
C HIS A 128 -0.39 2.72 5.29
N MET A 129 -0.41 3.99 4.88
CA MET A 129 -0.99 4.40 3.61
C MET A 129 0.07 4.27 2.52
N CYS A 130 -0.12 3.29 1.64
CA CYS A 130 0.78 3.06 0.52
C CYS A 130 0.61 4.14 -0.55
N HIS A 131 1.71 4.48 -1.24
CA HIS A 131 1.75 5.30 -2.46
C HIS A 131 0.73 6.46 -2.49
N VAL A 132 0.66 7.25 -1.41
CA VAL A 132 -0.24 8.42 -1.38
C VAL A 132 0.06 9.34 -2.54
N SER A 133 -0.95 9.66 -3.33
CA SER A 133 -0.78 10.41 -4.58
C SER A 133 -1.46 11.78 -4.59
N THR A 134 -2.49 11.99 -3.77
CA THR A 134 -3.23 13.24 -3.74
C THR A 134 -2.86 14.10 -2.55
N LYS A 135 -2.95 15.42 -2.73
CA LYS A 135 -2.78 16.40 -1.65
C LYS A 135 -3.77 16.14 -0.51
N GLU A 136 -5.05 15.92 -0.84
CA GLU A 136 -6.10 15.75 0.18
C GLU A 136 -5.87 14.50 1.02
N ALA A 137 -5.49 13.36 0.40
CA ALA A 137 -5.19 12.15 1.16
C ALA A 137 -4.01 12.37 2.12
N MET A 138 -2.95 13.06 1.67
CA MET A 138 -1.80 13.38 2.52
C MET A 138 -2.20 14.34 3.66
N GLU A 139 -3.03 15.34 3.39
CA GLU A 139 -3.55 16.23 4.45
C GLU A 139 -4.30 15.45 5.53
N GLU A 140 -5.14 14.48 5.15
CA GLU A 140 -5.88 13.67 6.12
C GLU A 140 -4.96 12.76 6.93
N VAL A 141 -3.92 12.19 6.32
CA VAL A 141 -2.88 11.43 7.04
C VAL A 141 -2.18 12.31 8.07
N ILE A 142 -1.75 13.53 7.69
CA ILE A 142 -1.09 14.46 8.60
C ILE A 142 -2.02 14.86 9.76
N ARG A 143 -3.29 15.17 9.46
CA ARG A 143 -4.29 15.47 10.48
C ARG A 143 -4.51 14.31 11.45
N ALA A 144 -4.54 13.07 10.92
CA ALA A 144 -4.69 11.88 11.74
C ALA A 144 -3.50 11.67 12.68
N LYS A 145 -2.27 11.85 12.20
CA LYS A 145 -1.05 11.80 13.04
C LYS A 145 -1.13 12.80 14.21
N ARG A 146 -1.55 14.03 13.93
CA ARG A 146 -1.70 15.07 14.95
C ARG A 146 -2.77 14.74 16.00
N ARG A 147 -3.77 13.91 15.65
CA ARG A 147 -4.75 13.36 16.61
C ARG A 147 -4.25 12.14 17.37
N GLY A 148 -3.05 11.64 17.06
CA GLY A 148 -2.47 10.45 17.71
C GLY A 148 -2.88 9.10 17.10
N VAL A 149 -3.48 9.11 15.92
CA VAL A 149 -3.76 7.87 15.17
C VAL A 149 -2.42 7.22 14.77
N LYS A 150 -2.32 5.91 14.92
CA LYS A 150 -1.12 5.14 14.55
C LYS A 150 -1.07 4.96 13.03
N VAL A 151 -0.93 6.06 12.31
CA VAL A 151 -0.85 6.07 10.85
C VAL A 151 0.51 6.55 10.37
N THR A 152 1.04 5.89 9.35
CA THR A 152 2.23 6.27 8.58
C THR A 152 1.88 6.30 7.10
N SER A 153 2.73 6.90 6.29
CA SER A 153 2.51 7.00 4.85
C SER A 153 3.80 6.87 4.06
N GLU A 154 3.65 6.51 2.82
CA GLU A 154 4.72 6.57 1.82
C GLU A 154 4.26 7.32 0.57
N VAL A 155 5.24 7.87 -0.14
CA VAL A 155 5.07 8.36 -1.51
C VAL A 155 5.95 7.56 -2.44
N THR A 156 5.66 7.58 -3.74
CA THR A 156 6.51 6.89 -4.72
C THR A 156 7.39 7.85 -5.49
N PRO A 157 8.53 7.39 -6.03
CA PRO A 157 9.36 8.22 -6.89
C PRO A 157 8.60 8.83 -8.07
N HIS A 158 7.69 8.07 -8.67
CA HIS A 158 6.92 8.54 -9.81
C HIS A 158 5.83 9.55 -9.43
N HIS A 159 5.27 9.54 -8.21
CA HIS A 159 4.30 10.54 -7.75
C HIS A 159 4.94 11.84 -7.26
N ILE A 160 6.26 11.88 -7.08
CA ILE A 160 7.00 13.11 -6.76
C ILE A 160 7.83 13.65 -7.94
N TRP A 161 7.91 12.90 -9.05
CA TRP A 161 8.66 13.30 -10.23
C TRP A 161 7.78 13.69 -11.41
N PHE A 162 6.75 12.90 -11.71
CA PHE A 162 5.86 13.14 -12.84
C PHE A 162 4.60 13.87 -12.42
N TYR A 163 4.13 14.75 -13.29
CA TYR A 163 2.83 15.42 -13.21
C TYR A 163 2.24 15.56 -14.60
N ASP A 164 0.92 15.65 -14.69
CA ASP A 164 0.15 15.79 -15.95
C ASP A 164 0.61 14.80 -17.04
N ASN A 165 0.96 13.60 -16.60
CA ASN A 165 1.50 12.55 -17.46
C ASN A 165 0.49 11.39 -17.57
N GLY A 166 0.23 10.94 -18.79
CA GLY A 166 -0.71 9.86 -19.08
C GLY A 166 -0.14 8.44 -18.90
N PHE A 167 1.09 8.28 -18.37
CA PHE A 167 1.62 6.94 -18.12
C PHE A 167 0.80 6.23 -17.04
N ARG A 168 0.32 5.02 -17.35
CA ARG A 168 -0.63 4.33 -16.50
C ARG A 168 0.04 3.63 -15.32
N VAL A 169 -0.18 4.17 -14.15
CA VAL A 169 0.11 3.61 -12.82
C VAL A 169 -1.15 3.65 -11.96
N ASN A 170 -1.15 2.99 -10.83
CA ASN A 170 -2.27 2.95 -9.90
C ASN A 170 -1.76 3.15 -8.46
N PRO A 171 -2.04 4.30 -7.81
CA PRO A 171 -2.87 5.42 -8.28
C PRO A 171 -2.26 6.18 -9.46
N PRO A 172 -3.10 6.93 -10.22
CA PRO A 172 -2.64 7.68 -11.39
C PRO A 172 -1.65 8.79 -11.04
N ILE A 173 -0.79 9.16 -12.01
CA ILE A 173 0.01 10.40 -11.94
C ILE A 173 -0.95 11.58 -11.79
N ARG A 174 -0.66 12.46 -10.84
CA ARG A 174 -1.51 13.59 -10.49
C ARG A 174 -1.06 14.89 -11.14
N LYS A 175 -1.68 15.98 -10.76
CA LYS A 175 -1.32 17.32 -11.21
C LYS A 175 -0.08 17.83 -10.48
N LYS A 176 0.53 18.87 -11.03
CA LYS A 176 1.72 19.52 -10.46
C LYS A 176 1.52 19.96 -9.01
N GLU A 177 0.35 20.48 -8.68
CA GLU A 177 0.00 20.92 -7.31
C GLU A 177 0.02 19.78 -6.29
N ASP A 178 -0.33 18.55 -6.69
CA ASP A 178 -0.22 17.37 -5.82
C ASP A 178 1.24 17.02 -5.58
N VAL A 179 2.03 16.98 -6.64
CA VAL A 179 3.47 16.69 -6.57
C VAL A 179 4.20 17.67 -5.67
N GLU A 180 3.95 18.99 -5.85
CA GLU A 180 4.53 20.05 -5.03
C GLU A 180 4.18 19.87 -3.55
N TYR A 181 2.91 19.56 -3.26
CA TYR A 181 2.47 19.31 -1.88
C TYR A 181 3.12 18.07 -1.26
N LEU A 182 3.23 16.96 -2.00
CA LEU A 182 3.90 15.74 -1.51
C LEU A 182 5.38 16.00 -1.20
N ILE A 183 6.08 16.77 -2.05
CA ILE A 183 7.46 17.16 -1.80
C ILE A 183 7.58 18.04 -0.55
N GLU A 184 6.68 19.00 -0.37
CA GLU A 184 6.62 19.84 0.83
C GLU A 184 6.39 19.00 2.09
N ALA A 185 5.46 18.04 2.04
CA ALA A 185 5.19 17.12 3.14
C ALA A 185 6.41 16.25 3.49
N MET A 186 7.14 15.76 2.47
CA MET A 186 8.40 15.04 2.68
C MET A 186 9.46 15.92 3.35
N ALA A 187 9.65 17.14 2.85
CA ALA A 187 10.62 18.09 3.40
C ALA A 187 10.28 18.50 4.86
N ALA A 188 8.99 18.51 5.21
CA ALA A 188 8.52 18.74 6.56
C ALA A 188 8.66 17.54 7.50
N GLY A 189 9.08 16.37 7.00
CA GLY A 189 9.20 15.12 7.78
C GLY A 189 7.86 14.46 8.10
N GLU A 190 6.82 14.76 7.33
CA GLU A 190 5.47 14.22 7.51
C GLU A 190 5.25 12.88 6.78
N VAL A 191 6.23 12.44 5.97
CA VAL A 191 6.20 11.16 5.23
C VAL A 191 7.29 10.24 5.77
N GLU A 192 6.94 9.02 6.13
CA GLU A 192 7.86 8.09 6.80
C GLU A 192 8.71 7.26 5.83
N ALA A 193 8.22 7.05 4.61
CA ALA A 193 8.91 6.18 3.67
C ALA A 193 8.72 6.63 2.22
N ILE A 194 9.61 6.12 1.36
CA ILE A 194 9.45 6.14 -0.08
C ILE A 194 9.24 4.69 -0.50
N GLY A 195 8.04 4.39 -0.99
CA GLY A 195 7.71 3.09 -1.57
C GLY A 195 8.01 3.09 -3.06
N THR A 196 8.63 2.06 -3.59
CA THR A 196 8.94 2.03 -5.03
C THR A 196 7.73 1.75 -5.90
N ASP A 197 6.76 1.04 -5.36
CA ASP A 197 5.63 0.49 -6.11
C ASP A 197 6.11 -0.19 -7.41
N HIS A 198 7.19 -1.00 -7.28
CA HIS A 198 7.82 -1.68 -8.41
C HIS A 198 6.88 -2.74 -8.97
N ALA A 199 6.20 -2.41 -10.07
CA ALA A 199 5.21 -3.25 -10.73
C ALA A 199 5.50 -3.32 -12.25
N PRO A 200 6.52 -4.08 -12.67
CA PRO A 200 6.88 -4.22 -14.07
C PRO A 200 5.83 -5.00 -14.85
N HIS A 201 5.58 -4.56 -16.09
CA HIS A 201 4.72 -5.24 -17.04
C HIS A 201 5.39 -5.33 -18.40
N SER A 202 5.07 -6.37 -19.16
CA SER A 202 5.55 -6.50 -20.53
C SER A 202 5.00 -5.37 -21.42
N PRO A 203 5.67 -5.02 -22.53
CA PRO A 203 5.13 -4.06 -23.50
C PRO A 203 3.71 -4.41 -23.97
N GLU A 204 3.43 -5.71 -24.14
CA GLU A 204 2.13 -6.24 -24.55
C GLU A 204 1.05 -5.98 -23.48
N ASP A 205 1.39 -6.14 -22.21
CA ASP A 205 0.47 -5.87 -21.09
C ASP A 205 0.25 -4.37 -20.93
N LYS A 206 1.30 -3.57 -21.08
CA LYS A 206 1.18 -2.10 -21.09
C LYS A 206 0.29 -1.61 -22.23
N ALA A 207 0.41 -2.21 -23.42
CA ALA A 207 -0.48 -1.87 -24.55
C ALA A 207 -1.95 -2.21 -24.29
N LYS A 208 -2.23 -3.22 -23.43
CA LYS A 208 -3.57 -3.55 -22.94
C LYS A 208 -4.01 -2.69 -21.75
N GLY A 209 -3.15 -1.78 -21.31
CA GLY A 209 -3.44 -0.83 -20.26
C GLY A 209 -3.13 -1.32 -18.85
N ALA A 210 -2.24 -2.30 -18.64
CA ALA A 210 -1.82 -2.70 -17.31
C ALA A 210 -1.20 -1.52 -16.54
N PRO A 211 -1.64 -1.22 -15.30
CA PRO A 211 -1.05 -0.18 -14.48
C PRO A 211 0.26 -0.67 -13.85
N GLY A 212 1.22 0.22 -13.65
CA GLY A 212 2.48 -0.06 -12.98
C GLY A 212 3.71 0.33 -13.79
N MET A 213 4.82 0.53 -13.09
CA MET A 213 6.11 0.83 -13.70
C MET A 213 7.27 0.22 -12.91
N VAL A 214 8.44 0.18 -13.53
CA VAL A 214 9.69 -0.15 -12.84
C VAL A 214 10.09 0.99 -11.91
N GLY A 215 10.61 0.67 -10.74
CA GLY A 215 10.98 1.68 -9.73
C GLY A 215 12.29 1.35 -9.01
N LEU A 216 12.67 0.07 -8.88
CA LEU A 216 13.84 -0.33 -8.08
C LEU A 216 15.17 0.27 -8.59
N GLU A 217 15.34 0.39 -9.90
CA GLU A 217 16.57 0.91 -10.50
C GLU A 217 16.69 2.43 -10.40
N THR A 218 15.57 3.14 -10.38
CA THR A 218 15.53 4.62 -10.49
C THR A 218 15.20 5.34 -9.19
N ALA A 219 14.58 4.65 -8.21
CA ALA A 219 14.08 5.27 -6.98
C ALA A 219 15.15 6.09 -6.25
N PHE A 220 16.34 5.54 -6.05
CA PHE A 220 17.40 6.23 -5.34
C PHE A 220 17.80 7.54 -6.06
N SER A 221 17.99 7.48 -7.38
CA SER A 221 18.43 8.65 -8.17
C SER A 221 17.35 9.74 -8.27
N VAL A 222 16.07 9.37 -8.16
CA VAL A 222 14.96 10.34 -8.19
C VAL A 222 14.76 11.02 -6.83
N CYS A 223 15.00 10.27 -5.74
CA CYS A 223 14.71 10.75 -4.39
C CYS A 223 15.90 11.38 -3.67
N TYR A 224 17.14 11.19 -4.19
CA TYR A 224 18.37 11.75 -3.64
C TYR A 224 18.75 13.04 -4.34
#